data_2954260114b74683fe221dc3e4dac96b
#
_entry.id   2954260114b74683fe221dc3e4dac96b
#
_cell.length_a   1.000
_cell.length_b   1.000
_cell.length_c   1.000
_cell.angle_alpha   90.00
_cell.angle_beta   90.00
_cell.angle_gamma   90.00
#
_symmetry.space_group_name_H-M   'P 1'
#
loop_
_entity.id
_entity.type
_entity.pdbx_description
1 polymer ?
#
loop_
_entity_poly.entity_id
_entity_poly.type
_entity_poly.pdbx_seq_one_letter_code
_entity_poly.pdbx_strand_id
1 'polypeptide(L)'
;MKTNKSINVLWDDCLVGVLAMTPDRSVAFQYSDQWIERGISISPFSLPVSSKVYVPEKTYFDGLFGIFADSLPDAWGRLLLNRLLQQKGKNPDSYTVLDRLAIVGNSGMGKLVYEPQIEITQEKRMDDLDELAGQCQKILNTEYSDKLDELYQLGGTSGGARPKIMTEYQGKDWIIKFPAHVDGKNIGRQEYEYSLCARECGITMSETKLFPSENCDGYFGIQRFDREKVDGKIKRVHVATAAALLELDYEQPSLDYHSLMKLTQLLTADDHEQREQMYRRMCFNVFAHNRDDHSKNFSFLYDEGSDRWKLSPAYDLTYSTTHFGEHTTTVDGNGKDPGFKELVRVGVQAGMSKDSCEEI
;
A
#
# COMPACT_ATOMS: atom_id res chain seq x y z
N MET A 1 2.81 10.01 28.66
CA MET A 1 1.72 9.18 28.12
C MET A 1 2.04 7.72 28.44
N LYS A 2 1.05 6.90 28.79
CA LYS A 2 1.33 5.47 29.05
C LYS A 2 1.48 4.80 27.68
N THR A 3 2.64 4.27 27.36
CA THR A 3 2.88 3.53 26.10
C THR A 3 2.10 2.24 26.07
N ASN A 4 1.51 1.87 24.94
CA ASN A 4 0.83 0.62 24.78
C ASN A 4 1.84 -0.53 24.79
N LYS A 5 1.68 -1.46 25.71
CA LYS A 5 2.48 -2.69 25.75
C LYS A 5 1.88 -3.79 24.89
N SER A 6 0.58 -3.71 24.63
CA SER A 6 -0.15 -4.60 23.74
C SER A 6 -1.34 -3.87 23.12
N ILE A 7 -1.76 -4.31 21.92
CA ILE A 7 -2.95 -3.85 21.23
C ILE A 7 -3.67 -5.04 20.58
N ASN A 8 -4.98 -4.93 20.44
CA ASN A 8 -5.81 -5.90 19.73
C ASN A 8 -5.78 -5.60 18.22
N VAL A 9 -5.78 -6.67 17.44
CA VAL A 9 -6.00 -6.63 15.99
C VAL A 9 -7.38 -7.19 15.71
N LEU A 10 -8.21 -6.41 15.01
CA LEU A 10 -9.57 -6.79 14.68
C LEU A 10 -9.74 -6.88 13.16
N TRP A 11 -10.71 -7.68 12.75
CA TRP A 11 -11.21 -7.79 11.39
C TRP A 11 -12.74 -7.69 11.46
N ASP A 12 -13.29 -6.58 10.98
CA ASP A 12 -14.61 -6.08 11.36
C ASP A 12 -14.69 -6.02 12.91
N ASP A 13 -15.66 -6.64 13.53
CA ASP A 13 -15.82 -6.67 15.01
C ASP A 13 -15.20 -7.93 15.67
N CYS A 14 -14.50 -8.77 14.90
CA CYS A 14 -13.91 -10.01 15.40
C CYS A 14 -12.44 -9.82 15.80
N LEU A 15 -12.08 -10.29 16.98
CA LEU A 15 -10.70 -10.30 17.43
C LEU A 15 -9.89 -11.32 16.62
N VAL A 16 -8.95 -10.83 15.81
CA VAL A 16 -7.97 -11.65 15.09
C VAL A 16 -6.91 -12.17 16.05
N GLY A 17 -6.37 -11.29 16.88
CA GLY A 17 -5.30 -11.62 17.80
C GLY A 17 -4.76 -10.40 18.52
N VAL A 18 -3.63 -10.58 19.19
CA VAL A 18 -2.99 -9.57 20.01
C VAL A 18 -1.55 -9.35 19.56
N LEU A 19 -1.17 -8.08 19.41
CA LEU A 19 0.22 -7.65 19.27
C LEU A 19 0.75 -7.24 20.63
N ALA A 20 1.95 -7.68 20.98
CA ALA A 20 2.58 -7.34 22.26
C ALA A 20 4.07 -7.04 22.07
N MET A 21 4.54 -5.97 22.72
CA MET A 21 5.96 -5.59 22.70
C MET A 21 6.77 -6.58 23.54
N THR A 22 7.80 -7.15 22.97
CA THR A 22 8.76 -8.02 23.64
C THR A 22 9.87 -7.19 24.32
N PRO A 23 10.67 -7.77 25.26
CA PRO A 23 11.74 -7.03 25.91
C PRO A 23 12.84 -6.51 24.99
N ASP A 24 13.08 -7.18 23.85
CA ASP A 24 14.05 -6.82 22.82
C ASP A 24 13.48 -5.84 21.77
N ARG A 25 12.28 -5.30 22.02
CA ARG A 25 11.54 -4.35 21.16
C ARG A 25 11.02 -4.91 19.84
N SER A 26 10.99 -6.21 19.66
CA SER A 26 10.19 -6.84 18.62
C SER A 26 8.71 -6.85 19.04
N VAL A 27 7.81 -7.08 18.08
CA VAL A 27 6.37 -7.16 18.35
C VAL A 27 5.89 -8.57 18.07
N ALA A 28 5.61 -9.32 19.13
CA ALA A 28 5.02 -10.65 19.02
C ALA A 28 3.54 -10.56 18.66
N PHE A 29 3.07 -11.54 17.90
CA PHE A 29 1.66 -11.71 17.55
C PHE A 29 1.17 -13.10 17.94
N GLN A 30 -0.07 -13.16 18.44
CA GLN A 30 -0.77 -14.43 18.69
C GLN A 30 -2.22 -14.30 18.24
N TYR A 31 -2.68 -15.27 17.45
CA TYR A 31 -4.09 -15.38 17.09
C TYR A 31 -4.96 -15.65 18.31
N SER A 32 -6.20 -15.14 18.30
CA SER A 32 -7.23 -15.52 19.26
C SER A 32 -7.77 -16.91 18.94
N ASP A 33 -8.26 -17.64 19.97
CA ASP A 33 -8.86 -18.97 19.76
C ASP A 33 -10.04 -18.90 18.80
N GLN A 34 -10.89 -17.87 18.93
CA GLN A 34 -12.02 -17.65 18.03
C GLN A 34 -11.59 -17.45 16.57
N TRP A 35 -10.46 -16.79 16.33
CA TRP A 35 -9.95 -16.58 14.97
C TRP A 35 -9.31 -17.85 14.40
N ILE A 36 -8.66 -18.65 15.24
CA ILE A 36 -8.11 -19.96 14.85
C ILE A 36 -9.22 -20.87 14.32
N GLU A 37 -10.40 -20.86 14.95
CA GLU A 37 -11.57 -21.63 14.50
C GLU A 37 -12.07 -21.19 13.11
N ARG A 38 -11.88 -19.91 12.71
CA ARG A 38 -12.21 -19.41 11.37
C ARG A 38 -11.23 -19.91 10.29
N GLY A 39 -10.02 -20.28 10.66
CA GLY A 39 -9.02 -20.83 9.74
C GLY A 39 -8.40 -19.84 8.76
N ILE A 40 -8.68 -18.53 8.87
CA ILE A 40 -8.22 -17.50 7.93
C ILE A 40 -6.85 -16.95 8.37
N SER A 41 -5.82 -17.12 7.56
CA SER A 41 -4.53 -16.46 7.77
C SER A 41 -4.54 -15.04 7.21
N ILE A 42 -4.12 -14.06 8.05
CA ILE A 42 -3.95 -12.67 7.61
C ILE A 42 -2.66 -12.46 6.78
N SER A 43 -1.71 -13.39 6.87
CA SER A 43 -0.46 -13.41 6.10
C SER A 43 0.01 -14.86 6.00
N PRO A 44 -0.32 -15.59 4.92
CA PRO A 44 -0.20 -17.05 4.90
C PRO A 44 1.23 -17.59 5.02
N PHE A 45 2.24 -16.79 4.67
CA PHE A 45 3.64 -17.23 4.75
C PHE A 45 4.30 -16.94 6.10
N SER A 46 4.03 -15.77 6.68
CA SER A 46 4.66 -15.36 7.94
C SER A 46 3.82 -15.69 9.17
N LEU A 47 2.48 -15.74 9.02
CA LEU A 47 1.52 -15.97 10.12
C LEU A 47 0.50 -17.07 9.74
N PRO A 48 0.91 -18.32 9.48
CA PRO A 48 -0.03 -19.41 9.29
C PRO A 48 -0.88 -19.59 10.55
N VAL A 49 -2.15 -19.97 10.39
CA VAL A 49 -3.09 -20.07 11.53
C VAL A 49 -2.65 -21.13 12.52
N SER A 50 -2.34 -20.73 13.74
CA SER A 50 -2.04 -21.64 14.86
C SER A 50 -2.13 -20.91 16.22
N SER A 51 -2.09 -21.65 17.33
CA SER A 51 -2.06 -21.11 18.68
C SER A 51 -0.66 -20.63 19.14
N LYS A 52 0.35 -20.71 18.28
CA LYS A 52 1.71 -20.28 18.58
C LYS A 52 1.80 -18.75 18.73
N VAL A 53 2.75 -18.32 19.55
CA VAL A 53 3.20 -16.92 19.54
C VAL A 53 4.23 -16.77 18.43
N TYR A 54 3.98 -15.86 17.51
CA TYR A 54 4.86 -15.51 16.42
C TYR A 54 5.72 -14.30 16.81
N VAL A 55 7.00 -14.37 16.55
CA VAL A 55 7.94 -13.26 16.73
C VAL A 55 8.68 -13.05 15.40
N PRO A 56 8.78 -11.81 14.88
CA PRO A 56 9.49 -11.58 13.64
C PRO A 56 10.96 -12.00 13.73
N GLU A 57 11.44 -12.73 12.74
CA GLU A 57 12.86 -13.10 12.65
C GLU A 57 13.72 -11.94 12.14
N LYS A 58 13.11 -11.05 11.36
CA LYS A 58 13.76 -9.86 10.79
C LYS A 58 13.35 -8.63 11.56
N THR A 59 14.29 -7.71 11.73
CA THR A 59 14.06 -6.42 12.41
C THR A 59 13.54 -5.33 11.48
N TYR A 60 13.18 -5.67 10.26
CA TYR A 60 12.49 -4.76 9.34
C TYR A 60 11.18 -4.29 9.97
N PHE A 61 10.63 -3.23 9.45
CA PHE A 61 9.32 -2.73 9.86
C PHE A 61 9.22 -2.36 11.36
N ASP A 62 10.29 -1.84 11.94
CA ASP A 62 10.36 -1.47 13.37
C ASP A 62 10.00 -2.64 14.32
N GLY A 63 10.34 -3.88 13.92
CA GLY A 63 10.08 -5.10 14.67
C GLY A 63 8.66 -5.66 14.54
N LEU A 64 7.87 -5.19 13.59
CA LEU A 64 6.58 -5.77 13.21
C LEU A 64 6.74 -6.86 12.15
N PHE A 65 5.70 -7.68 11.98
CA PHE A 65 5.48 -8.40 10.72
C PHE A 65 5.01 -7.45 9.64
N GLY A 66 5.39 -7.71 8.39
CA GLY A 66 5.08 -6.88 7.24
C GLY A 66 3.61 -6.56 7.08
N ILE A 67 2.71 -7.52 7.38
CA ILE A 67 1.26 -7.33 7.28
C ILE A 67 0.72 -6.22 8.21
N PHE A 68 1.31 -6.04 9.39
CA PHE A 68 0.94 -4.96 10.29
C PHE A 68 1.65 -3.65 9.89
N ALA A 69 2.86 -3.75 9.36
CA ALA A 69 3.61 -2.61 8.84
C ALA A 69 2.92 -1.97 7.63
N ASP A 70 2.21 -2.74 6.80
CA ASP A 70 1.40 -2.23 5.70
C ASP A 70 0.26 -1.29 6.16
N SER A 71 -0.14 -1.37 7.41
CA SER A 71 -1.12 -0.44 8.00
C SER A 71 -0.51 0.88 8.46
N LEU A 72 0.81 0.93 8.65
CA LEU A 72 1.51 2.14 9.07
C LEU A 72 1.63 3.12 7.91
N PRO A 73 1.57 4.43 8.19
CA PRO A 73 1.82 5.43 7.18
C PRO A 73 3.27 5.38 6.66
N ASP A 74 3.43 5.49 5.34
CA ASP A 74 4.72 5.69 4.69
C ASP A 74 5.23 7.13 4.84
N ALA A 75 6.20 7.55 4.01
CA ALA A 75 6.91 8.81 4.16
C ALA A 75 5.99 10.03 4.30
N TRP A 76 4.95 10.17 3.45
CA TRP A 76 4.01 11.30 3.53
C TRP A 76 3.19 11.28 4.82
N GLY A 77 2.52 10.19 5.12
CA GLY A 77 1.69 10.07 6.31
C GLY A 77 2.51 10.16 7.60
N ARG A 78 3.74 9.61 7.62
CA ARG A 78 4.68 9.73 8.73
C ARG A 78 5.10 11.18 8.95
N LEU A 79 5.35 11.95 7.86
CA LEU A 79 5.63 13.38 7.95
C LEU A 79 4.46 14.13 8.58
N LEU A 80 3.24 13.89 8.12
CA LEU A 80 2.03 14.51 8.67
C LEU A 80 1.86 14.19 10.16
N LEU A 81 1.98 12.92 10.54
CA LEU A 81 1.85 12.47 11.93
C LEU A 81 2.90 13.13 12.82
N ASN A 82 4.16 13.13 12.42
CA ASN A 82 5.22 13.70 13.22
C ASN A 82 5.04 15.21 13.42
N ARG A 83 4.65 15.95 12.36
CA ARG A 83 4.35 17.38 12.44
C ARG A 83 3.17 17.67 13.36
N LEU A 84 2.10 16.87 13.25
CA LEU A 84 0.91 17.00 14.07
C LEU A 84 1.24 16.79 15.58
N LEU A 85 2.03 15.76 15.89
CA LEU A 85 2.47 15.51 17.25
C LEU A 85 3.32 16.65 17.79
N GLN A 86 4.27 17.18 17.00
CA GLN A 86 5.08 18.34 17.36
C GLN A 86 4.25 19.60 17.60
N GLN A 87 3.27 19.88 16.73
CA GLN A 87 2.36 21.01 16.89
C GLN A 87 1.56 20.91 18.20
N LYS A 88 1.21 19.68 18.62
CA LYS A 88 0.54 19.39 19.90
C LYS A 88 1.51 19.32 21.11
N GLY A 89 2.78 19.72 20.95
CA GLY A 89 3.78 19.70 21.99
C GLY A 89 4.23 18.29 22.41
N LYS A 90 4.05 17.29 21.55
CA LYS A 90 4.42 15.90 21.81
C LYS A 90 5.70 15.54 21.04
N ASN A 91 6.57 14.73 21.64
CA ASN A 91 7.73 14.20 20.93
C ASN A 91 7.35 12.97 20.11
N PRO A 92 7.45 12.99 18.76
CA PRO A 92 7.15 11.84 17.91
C PRO A 92 7.96 10.58 18.22
N ASP A 93 9.21 10.73 18.68
CA ASP A 93 10.10 9.62 18.99
C ASP A 93 9.72 8.88 20.30
N SER A 94 8.83 9.47 21.10
CA SER A 94 8.30 8.82 22.29
C SER A 94 7.17 7.81 22.00
N TYR A 95 6.68 7.76 20.76
CA TYR A 95 5.63 6.85 20.34
C TYR A 95 6.22 5.54 19.80
N THR A 96 5.84 4.44 20.43
CA THR A 96 6.21 3.09 19.96
C THR A 96 5.48 2.77 18.66
N VAL A 97 5.91 1.70 17.98
CA VAL A 97 5.22 1.21 16.78
C VAL A 97 3.76 0.78 17.11
N LEU A 98 3.52 0.23 18.29
CA LEU A 98 2.14 -0.10 18.75
C LEU A 98 1.30 1.15 18.99
N ASP A 99 1.89 2.24 19.51
CA ASP A 99 1.19 3.52 19.64
C ASP A 99 0.83 4.10 18.27
N ARG A 100 1.72 3.95 17.27
CA ARG A 100 1.45 4.38 15.89
C ARG A 100 0.33 3.56 15.24
N LEU A 101 0.29 2.24 15.44
CA LEU A 101 -0.84 1.39 15.00
C LEU A 101 -2.14 1.77 15.70
N ALA A 102 -2.11 2.07 17.00
CA ALA A 102 -3.27 2.55 17.74
C ALA A 102 -3.78 3.93 17.23
N ILE A 103 -2.89 4.79 16.75
CA ILE A 103 -3.25 6.04 16.08
C ILE A 103 -3.89 5.79 14.71
N VAL A 104 -3.40 4.83 13.94
CA VAL A 104 -4.04 4.39 12.69
C VAL A 104 -5.45 3.88 12.98
N GLY A 105 -5.61 3.05 14.03
CA GLY A 105 -6.92 2.54 14.47
C GLY A 105 -7.70 1.91 13.31
N ASN A 106 -8.81 2.54 12.92
CA ASN A 106 -9.69 2.09 11.84
C ASN A 106 -9.49 2.86 10.51
N SER A 107 -8.58 3.83 10.44
CA SER A 107 -8.40 4.68 9.25
C SER A 107 -7.46 4.11 8.20
N GLY A 108 -6.73 3.02 8.51
CA GLY A 108 -5.72 2.42 7.64
C GLY A 108 -6.28 1.81 6.36
N MET A 109 -5.35 1.44 5.47
CA MET A 109 -5.65 0.64 4.29
C MET A 109 -6.01 -0.79 4.69
N GLY A 110 -6.74 -1.48 3.81
CA GLY A 110 -7.14 -2.86 4.05
C GLY A 110 -8.19 -3.02 5.15
N LYS A 111 -8.22 -4.18 5.78
CA LYS A 111 -9.31 -4.58 6.69
C LYS A 111 -8.93 -4.60 8.16
N LEU A 112 -7.64 -4.65 8.50
CA LEU A 112 -7.20 -4.71 9.89
C LEU A 112 -7.50 -3.40 10.62
N VAL A 113 -7.94 -3.52 11.86
CA VAL A 113 -8.24 -2.42 12.79
C VAL A 113 -7.48 -2.66 14.09
N TYR A 114 -7.02 -1.59 14.74
CA TYR A 114 -6.20 -1.66 15.94
C TYR A 114 -6.88 -0.97 17.12
N GLU A 115 -6.96 -1.67 18.25
CA GLU A 115 -7.55 -1.18 19.51
C GLU A 115 -6.63 -1.38 20.72
N PRO A 116 -6.61 -0.45 21.70
CA PRO A 116 -7.46 0.75 21.75
C PRO A 116 -7.01 1.79 20.71
N GLN A 117 -7.96 2.49 20.09
CA GLN A 117 -7.66 3.59 19.17
C GLN A 117 -7.22 4.83 19.95
N ILE A 118 -6.20 5.53 19.43
CA ILE A 118 -5.75 6.84 19.91
C ILE A 118 -6.23 7.91 18.96
N GLU A 119 -7.23 8.67 19.36
CA GLU A 119 -7.70 9.82 18.59
C GLU A 119 -6.74 11.01 18.76
N ILE A 120 -6.25 11.53 17.65
CA ILE A 120 -5.36 12.71 17.64
C ILE A 120 -5.96 13.90 16.90
N THR A 121 -7.07 13.72 16.19
CA THR A 121 -7.80 14.76 15.44
C THR A 121 -9.29 14.66 15.69
N GLN A 122 -10.03 15.78 15.54
CA GLN A 122 -11.44 15.85 15.91
C GLN A 122 -12.43 16.14 14.78
N GLU A 123 -12.03 16.67 13.62
CA GLU A 123 -12.97 17.04 12.55
C GLU A 123 -12.47 16.65 11.16
N LYS A 124 -13.41 16.21 10.32
CA LYS A 124 -13.20 15.91 8.92
C LYS A 124 -13.96 16.93 8.08
N ARG A 125 -13.26 17.83 7.41
CA ARG A 125 -13.82 18.71 6.38
C ARG A 125 -13.12 18.39 5.06
N MET A 126 -13.82 18.57 3.94
CA MET A 126 -13.23 18.53 2.63
C MET A 126 -13.25 19.95 2.09
N ASP A 127 -12.09 20.60 2.08
CA ASP A 127 -11.89 21.89 1.44
C ASP A 127 -11.66 21.70 -0.07
N ASP A 128 -11.48 22.80 -0.78
CA ASP A 128 -11.10 22.80 -2.19
C ASP A 128 -9.77 22.07 -2.41
N LEU A 129 -9.67 21.26 -3.48
CA LEU A 129 -8.47 20.46 -3.77
C LEU A 129 -7.23 21.33 -4.00
N ASP A 130 -7.39 22.50 -4.60
CA ASP A 130 -6.28 23.43 -4.83
C ASP A 130 -5.78 24.04 -3.51
N GLU A 131 -6.68 24.31 -2.57
CA GLU A 131 -6.31 24.76 -1.21
C GLU A 131 -5.52 23.66 -0.50
N LEU A 132 -6.03 22.42 -0.48
CA LEU A 132 -5.34 21.29 0.15
C LEU A 132 -3.98 21.01 -0.48
N ALA A 133 -3.87 21.09 -1.80
CA ALA A 133 -2.58 20.95 -2.50
C ALA A 133 -1.59 22.04 -2.08
N GLY A 134 -2.05 23.31 -1.96
CA GLY A 134 -1.24 24.42 -1.47
C GLY A 134 -0.75 24.20 -0.04
N GLN A 135 -1.59 23.67 0.85
CA GLN A 135 -1.20 23.34 2.22
C GLN A 135 -0.21 22.18 2.28
N CYS A 136 -0.36 21.17 1.40
CA CYS A 136 0.64 20.11 1.26
C CYS A 136 2.02 20.67 0.88
N GLN A 137 2.08 21.64 -0.04
CA GLN A 137 3.34 22.30 -0.43
C GLN A 137 3.99 23.04 0.74
N LYS A 138 3.21 23.76 1.58
CA LYS A 138 3.73 24.41 2.80
C LYS A 138 4.38 23.37 3.72
N ILE A 139 3.71 22.23 3.95
CA ILE A 139 4.25 21.17 4.80
C ILE A 139 5.54 20.61 4.24
N LEU A 140 5.64 20.36 2.93
CA LEU A 140 6.86 19.89 2.28
C LEU A 140 8.00 20.90 2.41
N ASN A 141 7.70 22.20 2.30
CA ASN A 141 8.66 23.30 2.48
C ASN A 141 9.02 23.58 3.96
N THR A 142 8.52 22.80 4.89
CA THR A 142 8.73 23.02 6.33
C THR A 142 8.08 24.31 6.85
N GLU A 143 7.08 24.80 6.16
CA GLU A 143 6.29 25.96 6.55
C GLU A 143 5.13 25.55 7.48
N TYR A 144 4.59 26.54 8.19
CA TYR A 144 3.39 26.32 9.02
C TYR A 144 2.16 26.10 8.17
N SER A 145 1.34 25.09 8.55
CA SER A 145 0.02 24.86 7.99
C SER A 145 -1.02 24.79 9.12
N ASP A 146 -2.08 25.55 8.97
CA ASP A 146 -3.26 25.54 9.86
C ASP A 146 -4.21 24.36 9.54
N LYS A 147 -4.00 23.68 8.42
CA LYS A 147 -4.78 22.52 7.97
C LYS A 147 -4.13 21.16 8.26
N LEU A 148 -3.15 21.12 9.15
CA LEU A 148 -2.38 19.89 9.41
C LEU A 148 -3.26 18.76 9.97
N ASP A 149 -4.20 19.08 10.88
CA ASP A 149 -5.17 18.12 11.42
C ASP A 149 -6.03 17.51 10.30
N GLU A 150 -6.54 18.34 9.39
CA GLU A 150 -7.35 17.92 8.26
C GLU A 150 -6.57 17.05 7.27
N LEU A 151 -5.38 17.49 6.87
CA LEU A 151 -4.52 16.73 5.97
C LEU A 151 -4.13 15.38 6.58
N TYR A 152 -3.90 15.32 7.89
CA TYR A 152 -3.63 14.06 8.56
C TYR A 152 -4.85 13.14 8.54
N GLN A 153 -6.05 13.65 8.79
CA GLN A 153 -7.29 12.86 8.72
C GLN A 153 -7.56 12.31 7.33
N LEU A 154 -7.30 13.12 6.30
CA LEU A 154 -7.56 12.74 4.92
C LEU A 154 -6.44 11.87 4.31
N GLY A 155 -5.18 12.04 4.70
CA GLY A 155 -4.05 11.40 4.04
C GLY A 155 -3.01 10.76 4.94
N GLY A 156 -3.10 10.95 6.26
CA GLY A 156 -2.07 10.54 7.21
C GLY A 156 -1.87 9.04 7.36
N THR A 157 -2.80 8.21 6.91
CA THR A 157 -2.70 6.74 6.92
C THR A 157 -2.52 6.14 5.53
N SER A 158 -2.26 6.97 4.51
CA SER A 158 -1.99 6.51 3.16
C SER A 158 -0.55 6.05 2.97
N GLY A 159 -0.34 5.07 2.09
CA GLY A 159 1.00 4.64 1.68
C GLY A 159 1.68 5.61 0.70
N GLY A 160 3.00 5.49 0.54
CA GLY A 160 3.82 6.21 -0.43
C GLY A 160 4.31 7.59 0.02
N ALA A 161 5.17 8.21 -0.80
CA ALA A 161 5.90 9.43 -0.45
C ALA A 161 5.24 10.73 -0.94
N ARG A 162 4.48 10.69 -2.05
CA ARG A 162 3.83 11.89 -2.58
C ARG A 162 2.62 12.31 -1.76
N PRO A 163 2.36 13.63 -1.63
CA PRO A 163 1.16 14.14 -0.97
C PRO A 163 -0.10 13.56 -1.59
N LYS A 164 -1.02 13.13 -0.75
CA LYS A 164 -2.30 12.58 -1.18
C LYS A 164 -3.34 12.64 -0.09
N ILE A 165 -4.59 12.56 -0.48
CA ILE A 165 -5.74 12.45 0.40
C ILE A 165 -6.58 11.23 0.03
N MET A 166 -7.33 10.73 1.00
CA MET A 166 -8.37 9.72 0.84
C MET A 166 -9.71 10.38 1.12
N THR A 167 -10.61 10.41 0.15
CA THR A 167 -11.89 11.11 0.27
C THR A 167 -12.99 10.38 -0.49
N GLU A 168 -14.24 10.62 -0.11
CA GLU A 168 -15.39 10.16 -0.87
C GLU A 168 -15.72 11.17 -1.98
N TYR A 169 -15.92 10.68 -3.19
CA TYR A 169 -16.42 11.45 -4.31
C TYR A 169 -17.45 10.62 -5.07
N GLN A 170 -18.66 11.18 -5.22
CA GLN A 170 -19.80 10.54 -5.88
C GLN A 170 -20.14 9.13 -5.32
N GLY A 171 -20.04 8.98 -3.99
CA GLY A 171 -20.36 7.74 -3.29
C GLY A 171 -19.32 6.62 -3.44
N LYS A 172 -18.11 6.94 -3.90
CA LYS A 172 -16.95 6.04 -4.01
C LYS A 172 -15.78 6.61 -3.23
N ASP A 173 -14.95 5.74 -2.70
CA ASP A 173 -13.71 6.12 -1.99
C ASP A 173 -12.56 6.27 -2.97
N TRP A 174 -11.87 7.42 -2.92
CA TRP A 174 -10.78 7.79 -3.82
C TRP A 174 -9.51 8.10 -3.06
N ILE A 175 -8.38 7.85 -3.70
CA ILE A 175 -7.09 8.44 -3.36
C ILE A 175 -6.81 9.50 -4.43
N ILE A 176 -6.61 10.76 -4.00
CA ILE A 176 -6.26 11.88 -4.88
C ILE A 176 -4.84 12.29 -4.56
N LYS A 177 -3.96 12.31 -5.57
CA LYS A 177 -2.53 12.65 -5.43
C LYS A 177 -2.29 14.09 -5.84
N PHE A 178 -1.47 14.78 -5.05
CA PHE A 178 -1.02 16.14 -5.34
C PHE A 178 0.44 16.14 -5.78
N PRO A 179 0.87 17.10 -6.62
CA PRO A 179 2.28 17.24 -6.99
C PRO A 179 3.16 17.45 -5.76
N ALA A 180 4.34 16.83 -5.72
CA ALA A 180 5.40 17.17 -4.79
C ALA A 180 6.18 18.40 -5.30
N HIS A 181 7.06 18.98 -4.46
CA HIS A 181 7.82 20.19 -4.83
C HIS A 181 8.69 20.02 -6.10
N VAL A 182 9.17 18.80 -6.32
CA VAL A 182 10.04 18.48 -7.49
C VAL A 182 9.25 18.08 -8.74
N ASP A 183 7.95 17.90 -8.63
CA ASP A 183 7.10 17.46 -9.72
C ASP A 183 6.71 18.64 -10.65
N GLY A 184 6.59 18.36 -11.95
CA GLY A 184 6.00 19.29 -12.91
C GLY A 184 4.49 19.45 -12.73
N LYS A 185 3.92 20.53 -13.29
CA LYS A 185 2.47 20.79 -13.27
C LYS A 185 1.63 19.70 -13.95
N ASN A 186 2.24 18.89 -14.80
CA ASN A 186 1.60 17.85 -15.59
C ASN A 186 1.65 16.46 -14.95
N ILE A 187 2.22 16.30 -13.73
CA ILE A 187 2.44 14.95 -13.14
C ILE A 187 1.12 14.18 -12.94
N GLY A 188 0.06 14.85 -12.51
CA GLY A 188 -1.26 14.22 -12.34
C GLY A 188 -1.87 13.77 -13.65
N ARG A 189 -1.76 14.60 -14.72
CA ARG A 189 -2.17 14.24 -16.08
C ARG A 189 -1.35 13.07 -16.61
N GLN A 190 -0.03 13.08 -16.42
CA GLN A 190 0.85 11.99 -16.86
C GLN A 190 0.45 10.65 -16.22
N GLU A 191 0.22 10.61 -14.91
CA GLU A 191 -0.21 9.38 -14.23
C GLU A 191 -1.59 8.93 -14.72
N TYR A 192 -2.50 9.87 -15.00
CA TYR A 192 -3.80 9.55 -15.58
C TYR A 192 -3.68 8.93 -16.99
N GLU A 193 -2.87 9.51 -17.88
CA GLU A 193 -2.62 9.00 -19.23
C GLU A 193 -1.95 7.61 -19.20
N TYR A 194 -1.00 7.39 -18.29
CA TYR A 194 -0.42 6.07 -18.03
C TYR A 194 -1.47 5.04 -17.59
N SER A 195 -2.43 5.44 -16.75
CA SER A 195 -3.50 4.56 -16.31
C SER A 195 -4.44 4.14 -17.45
N LEU A 196 -4.68 5.03 -18.41
CA LEU A 196 -5.45 4.72 -19.62
C LEU A 196 -4.69 3.74 -20.52
N CYS A 197 -3.41 4.04 -20.79
CA CYS A 197 -2.53 3.15 -21.57
C CYS A 197 -2.42 1.75 -20.95
N ALA A 198 -2.27 1.65 -19.63
CA ALA A 198 -2.21 0.36 -18.94
C ALA A 198 -3.51 -0.47 -19.16
N ARG A 199 -4.68 0.17 -19.13
CA ARG A 199 -5.94 -0.52 -19.45
C ARG A 199 -6.01 -0.97 -20.90
N GLU A 200 -5.54 -0.18 -21.86
CA GLU A 200 -5.44 -0.56 -23.26
C GLU A 200 -4.49 -1.76 -23.48
N CYS A 201 -3.45 -1.88 -22.64
CA CYS A 201 -2.59 -3.06 -22.58
C CYS A 201 -3.21 -4.26 -21.83
N GLY A 202 -4.50 -4.21 -21.49
CA GLY A 202 -5.20 -5.30 -20.81
C GLY A 202 -4.88 -5.46 -19.32
N ILE A 203 -4.29 -4.44 -18.68
CA ILE A 203 -4.02 -4.46 -17.24
C ILE A 203 -5.27 -4.05 -16.47
N THR A 204 -5.67 -4.87 -15.50
CA THR A 204 -6.79 -4.56 -14.61
C THR A 204 -6.39 -3.43 -13.64
N MET A 205 -7.13 -2.31 -13.69
CA MET A 205 -6.97 -1.15 -12.82
C MET A 205 -8.32 -0.72 -12.24
N SER A 206 -8.30 -0.11 -11.05
CA SER A 206 -9.46 0.61 -10.53
C SER A 206 -9.80 1.81 -11.43
N GLU A 207 -11.01 2.35 -11.28
CA GLU A 207 -11.39 3.57 -11.98
C GLU A 207 -10.41 4.71 -11.65
N THR A 208 -9.99 5.45 -12.67
CA THR A 208 -9.12 6.62 -12.53
C THR A 208 -9.78 7.86 -13.10
N LYS A 209 -9.45 9.01 -12.54
CA LYS A 209 -9.99 10.30 -12.95
C LYS A 209 -8.94 11.40 -12.81
N LEU A 210 -8.97 12.35 -13.74
CA LEU A 210 -8.23 13.58 -13.61
C LEU A 210 -9.17 14.63 -13.01
N PHE A 211 -8.94 15.00 -11.74
CA PHE A 211 -9.68 16.04 -11.06
C PHE A 211 -9.18 17.42 -11.52
N PRO A 212 -10.10 18.38 -11.78
CA PRO A 212 -9.70 19.69 -12.27
C PRO A 212 -8.90 20.48 -11.22
N SER A 213 -8.01 21.33 -11.67
CA SER A 213 -7.22 22.27 -10.87
C SER A 213 -7.01 23.56 -11.66
N GLU A 214 -6.95 24.70 -10.95
CA GLU A 214 -6.53 25.99 -11.53
C GLU A 214 -5.00 26.17 -11.49
N ASN A 215 -4.30 25.37 -10.68
CA ASN A 215 -2.88 25.52 -10.40
C ASN A 215 -1.99 24.57 -11.21
N CYS A 216 -2.56 23.47 -11.73
CA CYS A 216 -1.83 22.45 -12.51
C CYS A 216 -2.76 21.81 -13.57
N ASP A 217 -2.24 20.86 -14.35
CA ASP A 217 -2.99 20.16 -15.40
C ASP A 217 -4.07 19.19 -14.87
N GLY A 218 -4.22 19.12 -13.56
CA GLY A 218 -5.19 18.30 -12.83
C GLY A 218 -4.53 17.34 -11.84
N TYR A 219 -5.33 16.87 -10.88
CA TYR A 219 -4.93 15.92 -9.87
C TYR A 219 -5.34 14.51 -10.26
N PHE A 220 -4.40 13.57 -10.25
CA PHE A 220 -4.70 12.16 -10.47
C PHE A 220 -5.50 11.60 -9.30
N GLY A 221 -6.60 10.94 -9.60
CA GLY A 221 -7.37 10.18 -8.63
C GLY A 221 -7.57 8.75 -9.07
N ILE A 222 -7.52 7.84 -8.11
CA ILE A 222 -7.80 6.42 -8.29
C ILE A 222 -8.79 5.93 -7.24
N GLN A 223 -9.79 5.18 -7.66
CA GLN A 223 -10.76 4.57 -6.74
C GLN A 223 -10.06 3.51 -5.88
N ARG A 224 -10.33 3.52 -4.58
CA ARG A 224 -9.81 2.52 -3.66
C ARG A 224 -10.41 1.14 -3.95
N PHE A 225 -9.56 0.14 -4.08
CA PHE A 225 -9.96 -1.25 -4.27
C PHE A 225 -10.15 -2.02 -2.95
N ASP A 226 -9.75 -1.43 -1.84
CA ASP A 226 -9.89 -2.00 -0.50
C ASP A 226 -11.20 -1.58 0.18
N ARG A 227 -12.10 -0.96 -0.57
CA ARG A 227 -13.43 -0.53 -0.14
C ARG A 227 -14.45 -0.95 -1.19
N GLU A 228 -15.43 -1.74 -0.76
CA GLU A 228 -16.55 -2.18 -1.58
C GLU A 228 -17.85 -1.66 -0.98
N LYS A 229 -18.77 -1.18 -1.81
CA LYS A 229 -20.10 -0.79 -1.37
C LYS A 229 -21.06 -1.96 -1.55
N VAL A 230 -21.47 -2.57 -0.45
CA VAL A 230 -22.41 -3.69 -0.41
C VAL A 230 -23.64 -3.27 0.39
N ASP A 231 -24.83 -3.31 -0.21
CA ASP A 231 -26.11 -2.93 0.43
C ASP A 231 -26.07 -1.55 1.11
N GLY A 232 -25.40 -0.59 0.46
CA GLY A 232 -25.27 0.79 0.96
C GLY A 232 -24.24 0.98 2.08
N LYS A 233 -23.60 -0.09 2.55
CA LYS A 233 -22.53 -0.05 3.54
C LYS A 233 -21.17 -0.24 2.89
N ILE A 234 -20.15 0.42 3.43
CA ILE A 234 -18.76 0.21 3.01
C ILE A 234 -18.23 -1.05 3.69
N LYS A 235 -17.90 -2.05 2.89
CA LYS A 235 -17.18 -3.25 3.29
C LYS A 235 -15.69 -3.04 3.03
N ARG A 236 -14.85 -3.33 4.00
CA ARG A 236 -13.39 -3.30 3.86
C ARG A 236 -12.91 -4.64 3.31
N VAL A 237 -11.90 -4.59 2.43
CA VAL A 237 -11.26 -5.77 1.86
C VAL A 237 -9.85 -5.91 2.44
N HIS A 238 -9.47 -7.12 2.83
CA HIS A 238 -8.13 -7.37 3.34
C HIS A 238 -7.10 -7.28 2.21
N VAL A 239 -6.03 -6.54 2.45
CA VAL A 239 -4.96 -6.26 1.49
C VAL A 239 -3.63 -6.61 2.13
N ALA A 240 -2.75 -7.21 1.36
CA ALA A 240 -1.35 -7.40 1.72
C ALA A 240 -0.45 -7.07 0.52
N THR A 241 0.60 -6.29 0.73
CA THR A 241 1.60 -6.03 -0.31
C THR A 241 2.58 -7.20 -0.47
N ALA A 242 3.25 -7.30 -1.61
CA ALA A 242 4.33 -8.27 -1.78
C ALA A 242 5.47 -8.04 -0.77
N ALA A 243 5.73 -6.77 -0.39
CA ALA A 243 6.66 -6.44 0.68
C ALA A 243 6.28 -7.12 2.01
N ALA A 244 5.01 -7.00 2.40
CA ALA A 244 4.49 -7.60 3.62
C ALA A 244 4.48 -9.13 3.58
N LEU A 245 4.04 -9.71 2.46
CA LEU A 245 3.92 -11.17 2.31
C LEU A 245 5.28 -11.88 2.29
N LEU A 246 6.31 -11.23 1.73
CA LEU A 246 7.65 -11.76 1.61
C LEU A 246 8.61 -11.27 2.72
N GLU A 247 8.12 -10.43 3.65
CA GLU A 247 8.92 -9.80 4.70
C GLU A 247 10.15 -9.09 4.12
N LEU A 248 9.93 -8.21 3.10
CA LEU A 248 10.98 -7.47 2.41
C LEU A 248 11.00 -5.99 2.81
N ASP A 249 12.17 -5.48 3.08
CA ASP A 249 12.39 -4.04 3.18
C ASP A 249 12.32 -3.41 1.78
N TYR A 250 11.26 -2.66 1.51
CA TYR A 250 11.05 -2.03 0.19
C TYR A 250 12.04 -0.89 -0.11
N GLU A 251 12.70 -0.35 0.92
CA GLU A 251 13.76 0.66 0.77
C GLU A 251 15.08 0.03 0.29
N GLN A 252 15.21 -1.30 0.41
CA GLN A 252 16.36 -2.06 -0.07
C GLN A 252 15.94 -2.98 -1.23
N PRO A 253 16.13 -2.57 -2.49
CA PRO A 253 15.73 -3.35 -3.66
C PRO A 253 16.36 -4.75 -3.64
N SER A 254 15.54 -5.77 -3.52
CA SER A 254 15.99 -7.18 -3.47
C SER A 254 15.03 -8.13 -4.18
N LEU A 255 14.00 -7.58 -4.83
CA LEU A 255 12.96 -8.36 -5.49
C LEU A 255 13.30 -8.58 -6.97
N ASP A 256 12.91 -9.75 -7.47
CA ASP A 256 12.93 -10.10 -8.89
C ASP A 256 11.54 -10.55 -9.33
N TYR A 257 11.18 -10.31 -10.59
CA TYR A 257 9.88 -10.71 -11.11
C TYR A 257 9.65 -12.23 -11.11
N HIS A 258 10.68 -13.05 -11.10
CA HIS A 258 10.53 -14.50 -10.84
C HIS A 258 9.87 -14.75 -9.47
N SER A 259 10.27 -14.01 -8.45
CA SER A 259 9.68 -14.09 -7.10
C SER A 259 8.24 -13.58 -7.07
N LEU A 260 7.92 -12.49 -7.78
CA LEU A 260 6.55 -11.98 -7.90
C LEU A 260 5.64 -12.96 -8.64
N MET A 261 6.10 -13.52 -9.75
CA MET A 261 5.35 -14.56 -10.48
C MET A 261 5.09 -15.78 -9.58
N LYS A 262 6.11 -16.23 -8.85
CA LYS A 262 5.97 -17.34 -7.91
C LYS A 262 5.02 -17.04 -6.76
N LEU A 263 5.10 -15.83 -6.18
CA LEU A 263 4.19 -15.35 -5.14
C LEU A 263 2.74 -15.36 -5.66
N THR A 264 2.53 -14.84 -6.87
CA THR A 264 1.21 -14.83 -7.51
C THR A 264 0.66 -16.24 -7.65
N GLN A 265 1.44 -17.18 -8.19
CA GLN A 265 1.04 -18.57 -8.34
C GLN A 265 0.63 -19.20 -6.98
N LEU A 266 1.46 -19.00 -5.95
CA LEU A 266 1.21 -19.62 -4.64
C LEU A 266 -0.04 -19.05 -3.95
N LEU A 267 -0.26 -17.74 -4.03
CA LEU A 267 -1.40 -17.09 -3.39
C LEU A 267 -2.72 -17.34 -4.12
N THR A 268 -2.69 -17.36 -5.45
CA THR A 268 -3.91 -17.46 -6.27
C THR A 268 -4.23 -18.90 -6.70
N ALA A 269 -3.58 -19.89 -6.08
CA ALA A 269 -3.71 -21.31 -6.45
C ALA A 269 -3.42 -21.55 -7.95
N ASP A 270 -2.38 -20.89 -8.46
CA ASP A 270 -1.90 -20.95 -9.84
C ASP A 270 -2.94 -20.54 -10.89
N ASP A 271 -3.81 -19.59 -10.54
CA ASP A 271 -4.78 -19.02 -11.46
C ASP A 271 -4.08 -18.39 -12.68
N HIS A 272 -4.47 -18.82 -13.86
CA HIS A 272 -3.84 -18.40 -15.12
C HIS A 272 -4.04 -16.90 -15.39
N GLU A 273 -5.23 -16.36 -15.14
CA GLU A 273 -5.55 -14.95 -15.36
C GLU A 273 -4.73 -14.05 -14.44
N GLN A 274 -4.60 -14.43 -13.16
CA GLN A 274 -3.81 -13.68 -12.19
C GLN A 274 -2.32 -13.67 -12.55
N ARG A 275 -1.81 -14.79 -13.04
CA ARG A 275 -0.43 -14.93 -13.52
C ARG A 275 -0.18 -14.07 -14.76
N GLU A 276 -1.10 -14.08 -15.73
CA GLU A 276 -1.04 -13.24 -16.91
C GLU A 276 -1.09 -11.74 -16.55
N GLN A 277 -1.95 -11.35 -15.62
CA GLN A 277 -2.01 -9.97 -15.13
C GLN A 277 -0.70 -9.52 -14.49
N MET A 278 -0.01 -10.37 -13.71
CA MET A 278 1.30 -10.03 -13.17
C MET A 278 2.35 -9.90 -14.28
N TYR A 279 2.31 -10.78 -15.27
CA TYR A 279 3.21 -10.72 -16.43
C TYR A 279 3.00 -9.44 -17.25
N ARG A 280 1.75 -9.05 -17.55
CA ARG A 280 1.42 -7.80 -18.22
C ARG A 280 1.95 -6.57 -17.47
N ARG A 281 1.84 -6.55 -16.14
CA ARG A 281 2.41 -5.46 -15.31
C ARG A 281 3.93 -5.38 -15.43
N MET A 282 4.62 -6.53 -15.43
CA MET A 282 6.06 -6.58 -15.64
C MET A 282 6.43 -5.98 -17.01
N CYS A 283 5.78 -6.43 -18.09
CA CYS A 283 6.00 -5.90 -19.44
C CYS A 283 5.74 -4.40 -19.51
N PHE A 284 4.63 -3.94 -18.94
CA PHE A 284 4.28 -2.52 -18.90
C PHE A 284 5.34 -1.70 -18.15
N ASN A 285 5.76 -2.13 -16.95
CA ASN A 285 6.76 -1.43 -16.17
C ASN A 285 8.08 -1.28 -16.95
N VAL A 286 8.49 -2.31 -17.67
CA VAL A 286 9.71 -2.28 -18.50
C VAL A 286 9.55 -1.31 -19.69
N PHE A 287 8.53 -1.48 -20.51
CA PHE A 287 8.39 -0.71 -21.75
C PHE A 287 7.91 0.73 -21.52
N ALA A 288 7.13 0.97 -20.46
CA ALA A 288 6.67 2.31 -20.09
C ALA A 288 7.65 3.03 -19.14
N HIS A 289 8.80 2.44 -18.84
CA HIS A 289 9.82 2.99 -17.94
C HIS A 289 9.29 3.36 -16.56
N ASN A 290 8.40 2.52 -16.00
CA ASN A 290 8.02 2.61 -14.59
C ASN A 290 9.05 1.84 -13.76
N ARG A 291 10.15 2.50 -13.41
CA ARG A 291 11.26 1.89 -12.67
C ARG A 291 11.06 1.89 -11.15
N ASP A 292 10.05 2.59 -10.65
CA ASP A 292 9.67 2.59 -9.23
C ASP A 292 8.74 1.40 -8.91
N ASP A 293 9.05 0.24 -9.47
CA ASP A 293 8.31 -1.01 -9.35
C ASP A 293 8.72 -1.81 -8.11
N HIS A 294 8.76 -1.14 -6.95
CA HIS A 294 9.14 -1.76 -5.68
C HIS A 294 8.05 -2.68 -5.11
N SER A 295 8.44 -3.52 -4.15
CA SER A 295 7.60 -4.58 -3.60
C SER A 295 6.27 -4.11 -2.97
N LYS A 296 6.12 -2.86 -2.56
CA LYS A 296 4.86 -2.28 -2.09
C LYS A 296 3.88 -1.90 -3.21
N ASN A 297 4.32 -1.85 -4.47
CA ASN A 297 3.47 -1.53 -5.62
C ASN A 297 2.73 -2.76 -6.20
N PHE A 298 2.90 -3.91 -5.56
CA PHE A 298 2.18 -5.14 -5.87
C PHE A 298 1.42 -5.61 -4.64
N SER A 299 0.09 -5.66 -4.73
CA SER A 299 -0.77 -6.07 -3.62
C SER A 299 -1.68 -7.22 -4.02
N PHE A 300 -2.12 -7.94 -3.00
CA PHE A 300 -3.09 -9.02 -3.12
C PHE A 300 -4.28 -8.76 -2.20
N LEU A 301 -5.45 -9.15 -2.65
CA LEU A 301 -6.72 -9.02 -1.95
C LEU A 301 -7.19 -10.40 -1.51
N TYR A 302 -7.64 -10.52 -0.27
CA TYR A 302 -8.30 -11.74 0.19
C TYR A 302 -9.81 -11.63 -0.03
N ASP A 303 -10.36 -12.53 -0.81
CA ASP A 303 -11.77 -12.64 -1.08
C ASP A 303 -12.42 -13.65 -0.11
N GLU A 304 -13.14 -13.12 0.88
CA GLU A 304 -13.82 -13.93 1.89
C GLU A 304 -14.90 -14.84 1.30
N GLY A 305 -15.49 -14.47 0.16
CA GLY A 305 -16.56 -15.26 -0.48
C GLY A 305 -16.05 -16.53 -1.13
N SER A 306 -14.84 -16.50 -1.68
CA SER A 306 -14.20 -17.65 -2.33
C SER A 306 -13.10 -18.30 -1.50
N ASP A 307 -12.75 -17.73 -0.34
CA ASP A 307 -11.61 -18.12 0.50
C ASP A 307 -10.29 -18.18 -0.30
N ARG A 308 -10.05 -17.12 -1.12
CA ARG A 308 -8.89 -17.07 -2.01
C ARG A 308 -8.28 -15.68 -2.06
N TRP A 309 -6.99 -15.68 -2.30
CA TRP A 309 -6.27 -14.47 -2.65
C TRP A 309 -6.35 -14.22 -4.16
N LYS A 310 -6.42 -12.96 -4.55
CA LYS A 310 -6.33 -12.49 -5.93
C LYS A 310 -5.40 -11.29 -6.02
N LEU A 311 -4.79 -11.07 -7.17
CA LEU A 311 -3.99 -9.87 -7.42
C LEU A 311 -4.90 -8.63 -7.36
N SER A 312 -4.47 -7.58 -6.69
CA SER A 312 -5.22 -6.32 -6.67
C SER A 312 -5.28 -5.70 -8.07
N PRO A 313 -6.21 -4.80 -8.36
CA PRO A 313 -6.03 -3.86 -9.48
C PRO A 313 -4.66 -3.18 -9.40
N ALA A 314 -4.03 -2.89 -10.55
CA ALA A 314 -2.75 -2.21 -10.59
C ALA A 314 -2.89 -0.74 -10.13
N TYR A 315 -1.83 -0.19 -9.56
CA TYR A 315 -1.73 1.20 -9.11
C TYR A 315 -0.28 1.66 -9.21
N ASP A 316 -0.06 2.96 -9.09
CA ASP A 316 1.27 3.59 -9.16
C ASP A 316 2.03 3.23 -10.46
N LEU A 317 1.29 3.07 -11.57
CA LEU A 317 1.85 2.91 -12.90
C LEU A 317 2.09 4.29 -13.52
N THR A 318 3.33 4.77 -13.47
CA THR A 318 3.73 6.06 -14.04
C THR A 318 5.20 6.04 -14.43
N TYR A 319 5.62 6.97 -15.26
CA TYR A 319 7.04 7.12 -15.59
C TYR A 319 7.87 7.41 -14.34
N SER A 320 8.94 6.67 -14.14
CA SER A 320 9.92 6.91 -13.09
C SER A 320 11.31 6.50 -13.54
N THR A 321 12.30 7.36 -13.28
CA THR A 321 13.71 7.06 -13.56
C THR A 321 14.42 6.39 -12.40
N THR A 322 13.84 6.41 -11.20
CA THR A 322 14.53 6.11 -9.92
C THR A 322 15.83 6.91 -9.72
N HIS A 323 16.50 6.76 -8.57
CA HIS A 323 17.75 7.48 -8.30
C HIS A 323 18.95 6.94 -9.11
N PHE A 324 18.90 5.66 -9.51
CA PHE A 324 20.01 4.99 -10.18
C PHE A 324 19.72 4.65 -11.65
N GLY A 325 18.52 4.97 -12.15
CA GLY A 325 18.13 4.64 -13.52
C GLY A 325 17.88 3.15 -13.75
N GLU A 326 17.65 2.36 -12.68
CA GLU A 326 17.37 0.94 -12.72
C GLU A 326 15.99 0.63 -12.17
N HIS A 327 15.40 -0.48 -12.59
CA HIS A 327 14.18 -1.04 -12.00
C HIS A 327 14.43 -1.44 -10.54
N THR A 328 13.49 -1.11 -9.67
CA THR A 328 13.55 -1.52 -8.26
C THR A 328 13.32 -3.03 -8.12
N THR A 329 12.51 -3.62 -9.02
CA THR A 329 12.37 -5.07 -9.17
C THR A 329 13.09 -5.52 -10.43
N THR A 330 14.08 -6.40 -10.29
CA THR A 330 14.84 -6.90 -11.45
C THR A 330 14.01 -7.87 -12.30
N VAL A 331 14.32 -7.94 -13.59
CA VAL A 331 13.73 -8.89 -14.54
C VAL A 331 14.81 -9.90 -14.92
N ASP A 332 14.70 -11.13 -14.46
CA ASP A 332 15.71 -12.17 -14.67
C ASP A 332 17.12 -11.71 -14.27
N GLY A 333 17.22 -11.01 -13.11
CA GLY A 333 18.45 -10.45 -12.57
C GLY A 333 18.92 -9.15 -13.22
N ASN A 334 18.24 -8.64 -14.25
CA ASN A 334 18.57 -7.39 -14.93
C ASN A 334 17.68 -6.25 -14.44
N GLY A 335 18.25 -5.25 -13.75
CA GLY A 335 17.54 -4.05 -13.31
C GLY A 335 17.75 -2.84 -14.23
N LYS A 336 18.84 -2.84 -15.00
CA LYS A 336 19.27 -1.64 -15.74
C LYS A 336 18.53 -1.46 -17.05
N ASP A 337 18.48 -2.50 -17.86
CA ASP A 337 17.92 -2.46 -19.21
C ASP A 337 17.35 -3.82 -19.58
N PRO A 338 16.32 -4.31 -18.83
CA PRO A 338 15.68 -5.56 -19.19
C PRO A 338 14.91 -5.42 -20.49
N GLY A 339 14.97 -6.45 -21.31
CA GLY A 339 14.33 -6.46 -22.62
C GLY A 339 13.48 -7.71 -22.86
N PHE A 340 13.06 -7.85 -24.10
CA PHE A 340 12.18 -8.93 -24.53
C PHE A 340 12.65 -10.33 -24.09
N LYS A 341 13.97 -10.60 -24.13
CA LYS A 341 14.50 -11.93 -23.76
C LYS A 341 14.33 -12.26 -22.27
N GLU A 342 14.58 -11.28 -21.42
CA GLU A 342 14.41 -11.40 -19.96
C GLU A 342 12.93 -11.59 -19.64
N LEU A 343 12.04 -10.79 -20.24
CA LEU A 343 10.59 -10.88 -20.06
C LEU A 343 10.07 -12.28 -20.41
N VAL A 344 10.40 -12.78 -21.61
CA VAL A 344 9.97 -14.12 -22.06
C VAL A 344 10.51 -15.22 -21.13
N ARG A 345 11.75 -15.11 -20.65
CA ARG A 345 12.29 -16.09 -19.70
C ARG A 345 11.51 -16.13 -18.39
N VAL A 346 11.18 -14.98 -17.84
CA VAL A 346 10.35 -14.90 -16.61
C VAL A 346 8.99 -15.57 -16.83
N GLY A 347 8.29 -15.25 -17.92
CA GLY A 347 6.99 -15.83 -18.24
C GLY A 347 7.03 -17.33 -18.44
N VAL A 348 8.00 -17.83 -19.20
CA VAL A 348 8.18 -19.27 -19.46
C VAL A 348 8.50 -20.03 -18.18
N GLN A 349 9.38 -19.49 -17.32
CA GLN A 349 9.68 -20.11 -16.02
C GLN A 349 8.48 -20.12 -15.07
N ALA A 350 7.58 -19.14 -15.22
CA ALA A 350 6.31 -19.13 -14.50
C ALA A 350 5.23 -20.04 -15.13
N GLY A 351 5.58 -20.86 -16.13
CA GLY A 351 4.69 -21.83 -16.75
C GLY A 351 3.76 -21.26 -17.83
N MET A 352 4.05 -20.06 -18.36
CA MET A 352 3.37 -19.54 -19.54
C MET A 352 3.98 -20.14 -20.82
N SER A 353 3.17 -20.25 -21.89
CA SER A 353 3.74 -20.61 -23.18
C SER A 353 4.60 -19.48 -23.73
N LYS A 354 5.63 -19.83 -24.52
CA LYS A 354 6.47 -18.83 -25.16
C LYS A 354 5.63 -17.91 -26.06
N ASP A 355 4.73 -18.50 -26.84
CA ASP A 355 3.84 -17.78 -27.76
C ASP A 355 2.98 -16.75 -27.00
N SER A 356 2.37 -17.15 -25.85
CA SER A 356 1.62 -16.22 -25.02
C SER A 356 2.48 -15.08 -24.46
N CYS A 357 3.74 -15.39 -24.07
CA CYS A 357 4.66 -14.36 -23.60
C CYS A 357 5.07 -13.36 -24.70
N GLU A 358 5.16 -13.82 -25.94
CA GLU A 358 5.53 -13.01 -27.10
C GLU A 358 4.35 -12.18 -27.64
N GLU A 359 3.11 -12.62 -27.39
CA GLU A 359 1.88 -11.96 -27.80
C GLU A 359 1.49 -10.81 -26.83
N ILE A 360 1.79 -10.95 -25.55
CA ILE A 360 1.55 -9.94 -24.52
C ILE A 360 2.58 -8.83 -24.60
#